data_8b593af6a2f8987ec9d2b0e28fea8ba9
#
_entry.id   8b593af6a2f8987ec9d2b0e28fea8ba9
#
_cell.length_a   1.000
_cell.length_b   1.000
_cell.length_c   1.000
_cell.angle_alpha   90.00
_cell.angle_beta   90.00
_cell.angle_gamma   90.00
#
_symmetry.space_group_name_H-M   'P 1'
#
loop_
_entity.id
_entity.type
_entity.pdbx_description
1 polymer ?
#
loop_
_entity_poly.entity_id
_entity_poly.type
_entity_poly.pdbx_seq_one_letter_code
_entity_poly.pdbx_strand_id
1 'polypeptide(L)'
;MDIEYLEEESDISICEKVEIISDQESVEESIEMDTTSSMFYDSFISDTSVSDSYNQDTLNYYRLRGEKFMIGDYWPNQKHMTPSMRSILVHWIFETFDAYDFPTEAFFHSVKLFDLYLEKNCVEKNQLQLISIVTLLIASKFDNRRNILTSEISYISHNAYKMEEVIMKEREVLEYFNFDISFPTAIHFLHHFANGTFCDKYTYMLSCYILEMSMLGYELVSVKDSIKAAASLLMALKIKQLEWTELHINVSGYEEADLTITMWKLNAVIKNKSINRYCSAIKEKYKKRINLNIFESEDFPKNTMTKEND
;
A
#
# COMPACT_ATOMS: atom_id res chain seq x y z
N MET A 1 -15.10 -16.91 -28.12
CA MET A 1 -13.65 -16.65 -28.28
C MET A 1 -13.37 -15.14 -28.39
N ASP A 2 -14.27 -14.26 -27.91
CA ASP A 2 -14.19 -12.83 -28.22
C ASP A 2 -14.36 -11.90 -27.02
N ILE A 3 -14.43 -12.44 -25.79
CA ILE A 3 -14.59 -11.61 -24.58
C ILE A 3 -13.22 -11.26 -23.97
N GLU A 4 -12.23 -12.13 -24.06
CA GLU A 4 -10.86 -11.88 -23.56
C GLU A 4 -10.13 -10.77 -24.33
N TYR A 5 -10.35 -10.66 -25.65
CA TYR A 5 -9.70 -9.64 -26.50
C TYR A 5 -10.23 -8.23 -26.25
N LEU A 6 -11.50 -8.08 -25.87
CA LEU A 6 -12.09 -6.76 -25.58
C LEU A 6 -11.69 -6.21 -24.20
N GLU A 7 -11.36 -7.08 -23.25
CA GLU A 7 -10.86 -6.68 -21.94
C GLU A 7 -9.40 -6.15 -22.03
N GLU A 8 -8.53 -6.78 -22.84
CA GLU A 8 -7.16 -6.29 -23.04
C GLU A 8 -7.08 -4.90 -23.71
N GLU A 9 -7.92 -4.60 -24.72
CA GLU A 9 -7.93 -3.27 -25.33
C GLU A 9 -8.44 -2.18 -24.38
N SER A 10 -9.33 -2.53 -23.44
CA SER A 10 -9.87 -1.57 -22.48
C SER A 10 -8.88 -1.24 -21.35
N ASP A 11 -8.06 -2.20 -20.96
CA ASP A 11 -7.00 -2.02 -19.95
C ASP A 11 -5.81 -1.24 -20.53
N ILE A 12 -5.48 -1.46 -21.82
CA ILE A 12 -4.47 -0.70 -22.57
C ILE A 12 -4.82 0.79 -22.62
N SER A 13 -6.10 1.14 -22.81
CA SER A 13 -6.53 2.56 -22.86
C SER A 13 -6.35 3.30 -21.51
N ILE A 14 -6.39 2.61 -20.39
CA ILE A 14 -6.08 3.19 -19.08
C ILE A 14 -4.56 3.24 -18.88
N CYS A 15 -3.82 2.18 -19.25
CA CYS A 15 -2.37 2.14 -19.24
C CYS A 15 -1.75 3.24 -20.09
N GLU A 16 -2.21 3.43 -21.34
CA GLU A 16 -1.69 4.48 -22.23
C GLU A 16 -1.86 5.90 -21.65
N LYS A 17 -2.91 6.14 -20.87
CA LYS A 17 -3.11 7.42 -20.16
C LYS A 17 -2.25 7.59 -18.93
N VAL A 18 -1.80 6.49 -18.33
CA VAL A 18 -0.99 6.47 -17.10
C VAL A 18 0.51 6.41 -17.44
N GLU A 19 0.92 5.66 -18.48
CA GLU A 19 2.31 5.49 -18.88
C GLU A 19 2.99 6.75 -19.44
N ILE A 20 2.22 7.76 -19.91
CA ILE A 20 2.78 9.00 -20.43
C ILE A 20 3.56 9.82 -19.38
N ILE A 21 3.41 9.48 -18.08
CA ILE A 21 4.17 10.14 -17.00
C ILE A 21 5.63 9.64 -16.94
N SER A 22 5.92 8.43 -17.43
CA SER A 22 7.24 7.82 -17.30
C SER A 22 8.25 8.28 -18.36
N ASP A 23 7.82 8.92 -19.46
CA ASP A 23 8.67 9.16 -20.63
C ASP A 23 9.18 10.61 -20.78
N GLN A 24 8.99 11.50 -19.79
CA GLN A 24 9.56 12.84 -19.87
C GLN A 24 10.70 13.06 -18.88
N GLU A 25 11.91 13.01 -19.46
CA GLU A 25 13.16 13.62 -19.06
C GLU A 25 13.50 13.56 -17.57
N SER A 26 14.39 12.61 -17.27
CA SER A 26 15.32 12.69 -16.14
C SER A 26 16.04 14.04 -16.20
N VAL A 27 15.56 15.01 -15.46
CA VAL A 27 16.41 16.13 -15.05
C VAL A 27 17.45 15.53 -14.12
N GLU A 28 18.64 15.31 -14.67
CA GLU A 28 19.84 15.04 -13.88
C GLU A 28 20.17 16.26 -13.03
N GLU A 29 19.49 16.40 -11.91
CA GLU A 29 20.03 17.04 -10.75
C GLU A 29 20.43 15.95 -9.79
N SER A 30 21.73 15.80 -9.61
CA SER A 30 22.37 15.01 -8.56
C SER A 30 21.95 15.54 -7.19
N ILE A 31 20.76 15.18 -6.76
CA ILE A 31 20.31 15.40 -5.38
C ILE A 31 20.74 14.16 -4.62
N GLU A 32 21.52 14.38 -3.59
CA GLU A 32 21.86 13.39 -2.56
C GLU A 32 20.57 12.74 -2.03
N MET A 33 20.21 11.65 -2.68
CA MET A 33 19.00 10.90 -2.40
C MET A 33 19.32 9.90 -1.32
N ASP A 34 19.13 10.27 -0.05
CA ASP A 34 18.95 9.28 1.02
C ASP A 34 18.55 9.83 2.40
N THR A 35 17.88 10.97 2.50
CA THR A 35 17.65 11.55 3.83
C THR A 35 16.28 11.23 4.44
N THR A 36 15.20 11.15 3.70
CA THR A 36 13.86 11.07 4.31
C THR A 36 13.52 9.69 4.86
N SER A 37 13.71 8.62 4.11
CA SER A 37 13.41 7.26 4.59
C SER A 37 14.44 6.74 5.60
N SER A 38 15.70 7.20 5.50
CA SER A 38 16.75 6.94 6.52
C SER A 38 16.50 7.77 7.77
N MET A 39 16.13 9.04 7.63
CA MET A 39 15.74 9.89 8.76
C MET A 39 14.52 9.35 9.50
N PHE A 40 13.54 8.78 8.79
CA PHE A 40 12.37 8.17 9.43
C PHE A 40 12.76 6.97 10.29
N TYR A 41 13.61 6.07 9.76
CA TYR A 41 14.11 4.94 10.52
C TYR A 41 14.99 5.34 11.68
N ASP A 42 15.90 6.29 11.46
CA ASP A 42 16.83 6.77 12.49
C ASP A 42 16.10 7.60 13.56
N SER A 43 15.07 8.39 13.21
CA SER A 43 14.20 9.08 14.17
C SER A 43 13.28 8.11 14.91
N PHE A 44 12.81 7.06 14.23
CA PHE A 44 11.90 6.07 14.78
C PHE A 44 12.55 5.18 15.85
N ILE A 45 13.82 4.79 15.67
CA ILE A 45 14.58 4.03 16.69
C ILE A 45 15.09 4.93 17.83
N SER A 46 15.35 6.22 17.56
CA SER A 46 15.88 7.12 18.60
C SER A 46 14.86 7.47 19.69
N ASP A 47 13.56 7.26 19.45
CA ASP A 47 12.48 7.63 20.38
C ASP A 47 12.03 6.47 21.29
N THR A 48 12.96 5.55 21.62
CA THR A 48 12.70 4.40 22.52
C THR A 48 12.41 4.77 23.98
N SER A 49 12.26 6.06 24.29
CA SER A 49 11.94 6.54 25.67
C SER A 49 10.44 6.67 25.99
N VAL A 50 9.55 6.38 25.03
CA VAL A 50 8.11 6.38 25.29
C VAL A 50 7.75 5.13 26.07
N SER A 51 7.13 5.29 27.24
CA SER A 51 6.81 4.18 28.16
C SER A 51 5.99 3.09 27.47
N ASP A 52 6.27 1.81 27.76
CA ASP A 52 5.59 0.64 27.22
C ASP A 52 4.07 0.69 27.34
N SER A 53 3.53 1.35 28.39
CA SER A 53 2.08 1.54 28.58
C SER A 53 1.47 2.41 27.48
N TYR A 54 2.16 3.48 27.05
CA TYR A 54 1.66 4.38 26.00
C TYR A 54 1.63 3.69 24.62
N ASN A 55 2.62 2.85 24.36
CA ASN A 55 2.67 2.05 23.14
C ASN A 55 1.50 1.06 23.05
N GLN A 56 1.14 0.42 24.17
CA GLN A 56 0.02 -0.53 24.22
C GLN A 56 -1.34 0.17 24.03
N ASP A 57 -1.53 1.34 24.62
CA ASP A 57 -2.76 2.13 24.48
C ASP A 57 -2.94 2.61 23.02
N THR A 58 -1.86 3.02 22.37
CA THR A 58 -1.85 3.39 20.95
C THR A 58 -2.24 2.21 20.08
N LEU A 59 -1.68 1.02 20.32
CA LEU A 59 -2.01 -0.19 19.58
C LEU A 59 -3.49 -0.58 19.77
N ASN A 60 -3.99 -0.50 20.99
CA ASN A 60 -5.40 -0.78 21.29
C ASN A 60 -6.32 0.20 20.56
N TYR A 61 -5.98 1.49 20.56
CA TYR A 61 -6.68 2.51 19.78
C TYR A 61 -6.67 2.18 18.28
N TYR A 62 -5.51 1.81 17.71
CA TYR A 62 -5.42 1.43 16.30
C TYR A 62 -6.28 0.21 15.97
N ARG A 63 -6.33 -0.81 16.84
CA ARG A 63 -7.17 -1.98 16.64
C ARG A 63 -8.66 -1.62 16.63
N LEU A 64 -9.13 -0.91 17.66
CA LEU A 64 -10.53 -0.49 17.75
C LEU A 64 -10.93 0.41 16.58
N ARG A 65 -10.06 1.36 16.23
CA ARG A 65 -10.31 2.27 15.12
C ARG A 65 -10.30 1.55 13.78
N GLY A 66 -9.35 0.63 13.58
CA GLY A 66 -9.21 -0.18 12.38
C GLY A 66 -10.40 -1.07 12.10
N GLU A 67 -11.05 -1.60 13.15
CA GLU A 67 -12.27 -2.41 12.99
C GLU A 67 -13.43 -1.63 12.38
N LYS A 68 -13.57 -0.35 12.70
CA LYS A 68 -14.60 0.52 12.11
C LYS A 68 -14.39 0.74 10.60
N PHE A 69 -13.15 0.67 10.14
CA PHE A 69 -12.75 0.89 8.74
C PHE A 69 -12.21 -0.37 8.07
N MET A 70 -12.76 -1.51 8.44
CA MET A 70 -12.53 -2.75 7.68
C MET A 70 -13.25 -2.69 6.35
N ILE A 71 -12.58 -3.18 5.31
CA ILE A 71 -13.11 -3.25 3.96
C ILE A 71 -13.58 -4.68 3.71
N GLY A 72 -14.83 -4.84 3.29
CA GLY A 72 -15.38 -6.11 2.84
C GLY A 72 -14.97 -6.46 1.42
N ASP A 73 -15.40 -7.63 0.95
CA ASP A 73 -15.30 -7.97 -0.46
C ASP A 73 -16.34 -7.16 -1.26
N TYR A 74 -15.88 -6.11 -1.92
CA TYR A 74 -16.75 -5.22 -2.70
C TYR A 74 -16.81 -5.58 -4.18
N TRP A 75 -16.01 -6.53 -4.62
CA TRP A 75 -15.92 -6.92 -6.02
C TRP A 75 -17.27 -7.25 -6.68
N PRO A 76 -18.16 -8.00 -6.04
CA PRO A 76 -19.46 -8.34 -6.63
C PRO A 76 -20.33 -7.12 -6.97
N ASN A 77 -20.07 -5.98 -6.34
CA ASN A 77 -20.83 -4.74 -6.52
C ASN A 77 -20.21 -3.82 -7.60
N GLN A 78 -18.95 -4.08 -8.03
CA GLN A 78 -18.23 -3.26 -9.00
C GLN A 78 -18.38 -3.81 -10.41
N LYS A 79 -19.40 -3.31 -11.15
CA LYS A 79 -19.73 -3.80 -12.50
C LYS A 79 -18.81 -3.28 -13.61
N HIS A 80 -18.10 -2.19 -13.37
CA HIS A 80 -17.37 -1.44 -14.38
C HIS A 80 -15.86 -1.42 -14.14
N MET A 81 -15.38 -2.25 -13.23
CA MET A 81 -13.98 -2.30 -12.82
C MET A 81 -13.46 -3.74 -12.88
N THR A 82 -12.19 -3.93 -13.27
CA THR A 82 -11.46 -5.20 -13.20
C THR A 82 -10.37 -5.15 -12.12
N PRO A 83 -9.93 -6.31 -11.54
CA PRO A 83 -8.82 -6.32 -10.60
C PRO A 83 -7.56 -5.65 -11.17
N SER A 84 -7.28 -5.87 -12.45
CA SER A 84 -6.16 -5.24 -13.16
C SER A 84 -6.28 -3.70 -13.17
N MET A 85 -7.48 -3.17 -13.41
CA MET A 85 -7.71 -1.72 -13.37
C MET A 85 -7.42 -1.13 -11.99
N ARG A 86 -7.80 -1.84 -10.90
CA ARG A 86 -7.44 -1.41 -9.55
C ARG A 86 -5.92 -1.41 -9.36
N SER A 87 -5.22 -2.48 -9.78
CA SER A 87 -3.76 -2.55 -9.64
C SER A 87 -3.06 -1.41 -10.39
N ILE A 88 -3.53 -1.04 -11.59
CA ILE A 88 -3.03 0.10 -12.37
C ILE A 88 -3.21 1.41 -11.60
N LEU A 89 -4.40 1.65 -11.06
CA LEU A 89 -4.69 2.89 -10.32
C LEU A 89 -3.88 2.99 -9.04
N VAL A 90 -3.73 1.88 -8.30
CA VAL A 90 -2.90 1.84 -7.08
C VAL A 90 -1.43 2.07 -7.40
N HIS A 91 -0.92 1.50 -8.49
CA HIS A 91 0.43 1.75 -8.98
C HIS A 91 0.63 3.23 -9.33
N TRP A 92 -0.30 3.81 -10.08
CA TRP A 92 -0.26 5.22 -10.44
C TRP A 92 -0.32 6.16 -9.20
N ILE A 93 -1.13 5.82 -8.19
CA ILE A 93 -1.12 6.53 -6.90
C ILE A 93 0.27 6.46 -6.28
N PHE A 94 0.89 5.27 -6.27
CA PHE A 94 2.24 5.08 -5.74
C PHE A 94 3.27 5.94 -6.47
N GLU A 95 3.31 5.89 -7.81
CA GLU A 95 4.24 6.69 -8.63
C GLU A 95 4.09 8.19 -8.36
N THR A 96 2.85 8.65 -8.20
CA THR A 96 2.59 10.06 -7.88
C THR A 96 3.15 10.42 -6.50
N PHE A 97 2.93 9.61 -5.47
CA PHE A 97 3.47 9.87 -4.13
C PHE A 97 4.99 9.79 -4.09
N ASP A 98 5.59 8.85 -4.81
CA ASP A 98 7.04 8.70 -4.92
C ASP A 98 7.67 9.91 -5.65
N ALA A 99 7.09 10.35 -6.76
CA ALA A 99 7.56 11.52 -7.53
C ALA A 99 7.49 12.84 -6.74
N TYR A 100 6.56 12.96 -5.79
CA TYR A 100 6.42 14.14 -4.92
C TYR A 100 7.14 14.00 -3.57
N ASP A 101 7.88 12.90 -3.36
CA ASP A 101 8.56 12.58 -2.10
C ASP A 101 7.62 12.65 -0.89
N PHE A 102 6.43 12.07 -1.03
CA PHE A 102 5.45 12.00 0.04
C PHE A 102 5.69 10.80 0.96
N PRO A 103 5.28 10.90 2.23
CA PRO A 103 5.43 9.79 3.17
C PRO A 103 4.62 8.57 2.75
N THR A 104 5.16 7.39 3.04
CA THR A 104 4.52 6.11 2.72
C THR A 104 3.12 5.99 3.35
N GLU A 105 2.90 6.59 4.52
CA GLU A 105 1.61 6.65 5.21
C GLU A 105 0.51 7.25 4.33
N ALA A 106 0.83 8.33 3.61
CA ALA A 106 -0.11 8.99 2.71
C ALA A 106 -0.53 8.08 1.54
N PHE A 107 0.39 7.28 1.00
CA PHE A 107 0.06 6.27 0.00
C PHE A 107 -0.94 5.23 0.54
N PHE A 108 -0.65 4.63 1.70
CA PHE A 108 -1.55 3.67 2.33
C PHE A 108 -2.91 4.28 2.65
N HIS A 109 -2.93 5.53 3.09
CA HIS A 109 -4.15 6.26 3.40
C HIS A 109 -4.99 6.48 2.14
N SER A 110 -4.38 6.96 1.05
CA SER A 110 -5.04 7.18 -0.23
C SER A 110 -5.70 5.91 -0.76
N VAL A 111 -4.95 4.79 -0.80
CA VAL A 111 -5.47 3.52 -1.30
C VAL A 111 -6.60 2.99 -0.42
N LYS A 112 -6.49 3.13 0.89
CA LYS A 112 -7.55 2.69 1.81
C LYS A 112 -8.82 3.54 1.67
N LEU A 113 -8.70 4.86 1.50
CA LEU A 113 -9.84 5.74 1.18
C LEU A 113 -10.51 5.33 -0.13
N PHE A 114 -9.71 5.03 -1.16
CA PHE A 114 -10.19 4.57 -2.45
C PHE A 114 -11.02 3.28 -2.30
N ASP A 115 -10.46 2.26 -1.65
CA ASP A 115 -11.14 0.98 -1.46
C ASP A 115 -12.40 1.11 -0.59
N LEU A 116 -12.37 1.92 0.49
CA LEU A 116 -13.54 2.20 1.34
C LEU A 116 -14.67 2.90 0.57
N TYR A 117 -14.31 3.83 -0.32
CA TYR A 117 -15.32 4.49 -1.17
C TYR A 117 -15.94 3.51 -2.16
N LEU A 118 -15.13 2.65 -2.79
CA LEU A 118 -15.59 1.62 -3.73
C LEU A 118 -16.44 0.55 -3.06
N GLU A 119 -16.23 0.26 -1.78
CA GLU A 119 -17.02 -0.75 -1.07
C GLU A 119 -18.51 -0.45 -1.08
N LYS A 120 -18.87 0.82 -0.97
CA LYS A 120 -20.27 1.26 -0.87
C LYS A 120 -20.81 1.89 -2.16
N ASN A 121 -19.94 2.29 -3.08
CA ASN A 121 -20.31 3.02 -4.28
C ASN A 121 -19.92 2.23 -5.52
N CYS A 122 -20.89 1.87 -6.37
CA CYS A 122 -20.58 1.35 -7.70
C CYS A 122 -20.14 2.53 -8.59
N VAL A 123 -18.89 2.50 -9.02
CA VAL A 123 -18.26 3.60 -9.74
C VAL A 123 -18.12 3.27 -11.23
N GLU A 124 -18.53 4.19 -12.08
CA GLU A 124 -18.36 4.10 -13.54
C GLU A 124 -16.86 4.13 -13.90
N LYS A 125 -16.45 3.38 -14.94
CA LYS A 125 -15.06 3.30 -15.39
C LYS A 125 -14.40 4.66 -15.58
N ASN A 126 -15.13 5.63 -16.19
CA ASN A 126 -14.66 6.98 -16.43
C ASN A 126 -14.47 7.84 -15.18
N GLN A 127 -15.02 7.43 -14.04
CA GLN A 127 -14.89 8.10 -12.74
C GLN A 127 -13.79 7.51 -11.86
N LEU A 128 -13.29 6.31 -12.16
CA LEU A 128 -12.30 5.63 -11.32
C LEU A 128 -11.03 6.45 -11.14
N GLN A 129 -10.52 7.04 -12.21
CA GLN A 129 -9.33 7.89 -12.15
C GLN A 129 -9.60 9.15 -11.33
N LEU A 130 -10.78 9.78 -11.49
CA LEU A 130 -11.16 10.96 -10.69
C LEU A 130 -11.20 10.64 -9.20
N ILE A 131 -11.78 9.50 -8.82
CA ILE A 131 -11.78 9.06 -7.41
C ILE A 131 -10.35 8.83 -6.91
N SER A 132 -9.48 8.22 -7.71
CA SER A 132 -8.06 8.02 -7.34
C SER A 132 -7.33 9.35 -7.11
N ILE A 133 -7.54 10.35 -7.98
CA ILE A 133 -7.00 11.71 -7.82
C ILE A 133 -7.51 12.35 -6.52
N VAL A 134 -8.78 12.20 -6.25
CA VAL A 134 -9.42 12.81 -5.08
C VAL A 134 -8.91 12.16 -3.79
N THR A 135 -8.81 10.83 -3.72
CA THR A 135 -8.28 10.15 -2.54
C THR A 135 -6.80 10.45 -2.30
N LEU A 136 -6.02 10.56 -3.37
CA LEU A 136 -4.63 11.02 -3.34
C LEU A 136 -4.54 12.46 -2.79
N LEU A 137 -5.38 13.38 -3.28
CA LEU A 137 -5.43 14.76 -2.81
C LEU A 137 -5.81 14.86 -1.33
N ILE A 138 -6.83 14.13 -0.89
CA ILE A 138 -7.26 14.08 0.51
C ILE A 138 -6.13 13.56 1.39
N ALA A 139 -5.50 12.44 1.02
CA ALA A 139 -4.42 11.85 1.79
C ALA A 139 -3.19 12.77 1.85
N SER A 140 -2.83 13.45 0.75
CA SER A 140 -1.74 14.41 0.75
C SER A 140 -1.97 15.60 1.69
N LYS A 141 -3.22 16.05 1.81
CA LYS A 141 -3.59 17.12 2.75
C LYS A 141 -3.64 16.64 4.21
N PHE A 142 -3.95 15.37 4.43
CA PHE A 142 -4.12 14.80 5.75
C PHE A 142 -2.80 14.39 6.40
N ASP A 143 -1.94 13.68 5.66
CA ASP A 143 -0.73 13.04 6.19
C ASP A 143 0.55 13.85 5.95
N ASN A 144 0.50 14.94 5.17
CA ASN A 144 1.71 15.63 4.76
C ASN A 144 1.68 17.14 5.09
N ARG A 145 2.87 17.70 5.32
CA ARG A 145 3.09 19.14 5.49
C ARG A 145 3.02 19.91 4.17
N ARG A 146 3.40 19.25 3.06
CA ARG A 146 3.30 19.80 1.69
C ARG A 146 2.10 19.17 1.00
N ASN A 147 1.16 19.98 0.60
CA ASN A 147 -0.01 19.53 -0.14
C ASN A 147 0.25 19.60 -1.64
N ILE A 148 -0.40 18.74 -2.41
CA ILE A 148 -0.50 18.90 -3.85
C ILE A 148 -1.30 20.16 -4.14
N LEU A 149 -0.71 21.05 -4.92
CA LEU A 149 -1.39 22.26 -5.34
C LEU A 149 -2.46 21.94 -6.38
N THR A 150 -3.51 22.73 -6.38
CA THR A 150 -4.60 22.57 -7.36
C THR A 150 -4.13 22.71 -8.82
N SER A 151 -3.10 23.52 -9.06
CA SER A 151 -2.45 23.62 -10.39
C SER A 151 -1.71 22.33 -10.79
N GLU A 152 -1.17 21.58 -9.83
CA GLU A 152 -0.46 20.33 -10.07
C GLU A 152 -1.44 19.20 -10.44
N ILE A 153 -2.70 19.27 -10.01
CA ILE A 153 -3.74 18.29 -10.35
C ILE A 153 -3.97 18.24 -11.87
N SER A 154 -3.95 19.37 -12.54
CA SER A 154 -4.06 19.42 -13.99
C SER A 154 -2.91 18.68 -14.67
N TYR A 155 -1.70 18.82 -14.13
CA TYR A 155 -0.52 18.10 -14.62
C TYR A 155 -0.63 16.60 -14.35
N ILE A 156 -0.94 16.20 -13.10
CA ILE A 156 -1.09 14.80 -12.65
C ILE A 156 -2.18 14.08 -13.45
N SER A 157 -3.29 14.80 -13.78
CA SER A 157 -4.42 14.24 -14.54
C SER A 157 -4.27 14.37 -16.06
N HIS A 158 -3.17 14.94 -16.56
CA HIS A 158 -3.00 15.32 -17.98
C HIS A 158 -4.16 16.15 -18.52
N ASN A 159 -4.68 17.07 -17.73
CA ASN A 159 -5.86 17.90 -18.04
C ASN A 159 -7.14 17.09 -18.33
N ALA A 160 -7.23 15.84 -17.84
CA ALA A 160 -8.42 15.01 -18.05
C ALA A 160 -9.64 15.54 -17.29
N TYR A 161 -9.42 16.28 -16.19
CA TYR A 161 -10.49 16.83 -15.34
C TYR A 161 -10.30 18.32 -15.10
N LYS A 162 -11.43 19.03 -15.05
CA LYS A 162 -11.44 20.43 -14.63
C LYS A 162 -11.28 20.54 -13.13
N MET A 163 -10.67 21.61 -12.68
CA MET A 163 -10.44 21.88 -11.25
C MET A 163 -11.74 21.83 -10.45
N GLU A 164 -12.82 22.39 -11.01
CA GLU A 164 -14.12 22.43 -10.35
C GLU A 164 -14.68 21.02 -10.11
N GLU A 165 -14.45 20.09 -11.06
CA GLU A 165 -14.87 18.69 -10.94
C GLU A 165 -14.13 17.99 -9.81
N VAL A 166 -12.82 18.21 -9.71
CA VAL A 166 -11.99 17.63 -8.63
C VAL A 166 -12.42 18.16 -7.27
N ILE A 167 -12.61 19.47 -7.13
CA ILE A 167 -13.04 20.10 -5.86
C ILE A 167 -14.45 19.61 -5.45
N MET A 168 -15.38 19.52 -6.41
CA MET A 168 -16.72 19.00 -6.12
C MET A 168 -16.65 17.52 -5.66
N LYS A 169 -15.86 16.72 -6.34
CA LYS A 169 -15.71 15.30 -5.99
C LYS A 169 -14.96 15.11 -4.66
N GLU A 170 -13.98 15.96 -4.34
CA GLU A 170 -13.32 15.97 -3.03
C GLU A 170 -14.32 16.21 -1.90
N ARG A 171 -15.19 17.22 -2.07
CA ARG A 171 -16.24 17.50 -1.11
C ARG A 171 -17.19 16.33 -0.96
N GLU A 172 -17.66 15.74 -2.06
CA GLU A 172 -18.56 14.58 -2.06
C GLU A 172 -17.95 13.41 -1.28
N VAL A 173 -16.66 13.09 -1.52
CA VAL A 173 -15.96 12.02 -0.82
C VAL A 173 -15.82 12.32 0.66
N LEU A 174 -15.43 13.54 1.05
CA LEU A 174 -15.31 13.94 2.45
C LEU A 174 -16.67 13.93 3.18
N GLU A 175 -17.73 14.42 2.55
CA GLU A 175 -19.09 14.38 3.10
C GLU A 175 -19.58 12.93 3.25
N TYR A 176 -19.27 12.07 2.27
CA TYR A 176 -19.60 10.63 2.36
C TYR A 176 -19.00 9.98 3.61
N PHE A 177 -17.76 10.28 3.96
CA PHE A 177 -17.12 9.80 5.18
C PHE A 177 -17.50 10.61 6.43
N ASN A 178 -18.37 11.60 6.34
CA ASN A 178 -18.64 12.57 7.42
C ASN A 178 -17.34 13.19 7.99
N PHE A 179 -16.34 13.43 7.14
CA PHE A 179 -14.99 13.89 7.51
C PHE A 179 -14.25 12.98 8.49
N ASP A 180 -14.76 11.77 8.72
CA ASP A 180 -14.13 10.78 9.59
C ASP A 180 -13.15 9.91 8.78
N ILE A 181 -12.00 10.48 8.42
CA ILE A 181 -10.95 9.87 7.60
C ILE A 181 -9.70 9.50 8.41
N SER A 182 -9.69 9.71 9.72
CA SER A 182 -8.58 9.37 10.60
C SER A 182 -8.66 7.90 11.01
N PHE A 183 -8.02 7.04 10.27
CA PHE A 183 -7.93 5.60 10.55
C PHE A 183 -6.49 5.11 10.42
N PRO A 184 -6.09 4.10 11.20
CA PRO A 184 -4.80 3.47 11.03
C PRO A 184 -4.79 2.63 9.76
N THR A 185 -3.63 2.57 9.12
CA THR A 185 -3.37 1.73 7.96
C THR A 185 -2.33 0.67 8.30
N ALA A 186 -2.10 -0.29 7.41
CA ALA A 186 -1.19 -1.39 7.67
C ALA A 186 0.26 -0.93 8.00
N ILE A 187 0.71 0.19 7.43
CA ILE A 187 2.04 0.72 7.71
C ILE A 187 2.18 1.22 9.16
N HIS A 188 1.13 1.80 9.76
CA HIS A 188 1.15 2.20 11.17
C HIS A 188 1.31 0.99 12.10
N PHE A 189 0.65 -0.12 11.80
CA PHE A 189 0.83 -1.37 12.55
C PHE A 189 2.23 -1.93 12.36
N LEU A 190 2.76 -1.90 11.12
CA LEU A 190 4.12 -2.39 10.85
C LEU A 190 5.17 -1.58 11.62
N HIS A 191 5.05 -0.25 11.66
CA HIS A 191 5.91 0.61 12.46
C HIS A 191 5.89 0.21 13.94
N HIS A 192 4.69 0.02 14.48
CA HIS A 192 4.53 -0.38 15.88
C HIS A 192 5.16 -1.74 16.16
N PHE A 193 4.92 -2.74 15.29
CA PHE A 193 5.46 -4.08 15.47
C PHE A 193 6.98 -4.12 15.32
N ALA A 194 7.53 -3.46 14.32
CA ALA A 194 8.97 -3.40 14.09
C ALA A 194 9.70 -2.73 15.24
N ASN A 195 9.13 -1.65 15.80
CA ASN A 195 9.70 -0.95 16.94
C ASN A 195 9.65 -1.82 18.22
N GLY A 196 8.50 -2.38 18.53
CA GLY A 196 8.33 -3.21 19.73
C GLY A 196 9.12 -4.51 19.70
N THR A 197 9.53 -4.98 18.52
CA THR A 197 10.37 -6.20 18.36
C THR A 197 11.84 -5.91 18.11
N PHE A 198 12.26 -4.64 18.17
CA PHE A 198 13.62 -4.21 17.86
C PHE A 198 14.11 -4.72 16.52
N CYS A 199 13.25 -4.67 15.52
CA CYS A 199 13.51 -5.17 14.19
C CYS A 199 14.69 -4.42 13.54
N ASP A 200 15.63 -5.12 12.92
CA ASP A 200 16.74 -4.46 12.23
C ASP A 200 16.27 -3.75 10.94
N LYS A 201 17.05 -2.74 10.51
CA LYS A 201 16.73 -1.89 9.36
C LYS A 201 16.43 -2.68 8.09
N TYR A 202 17.20 -3.74 7.80
CA TYR A 202 17.01 -4.53 6.59
C TYR A 202 15.68 -5.31 6.62
N THR A 203 15.38 -5.98 7.74
CA THR A 203 14.12 -6.71 7.94
C THR A 203 12.93 -5.76 7.86
N TYR A 204 13.01 -4.58 8.49
CA TYR A 204 11.99 -3.55 8.41
C TYR A 204 11.74 -3.10 6.96
N MET A 205 12.80 -2.76 6.19
CA MET A 205 12.66 -2.35 4.80
C MET A 205 12.10 -3.45 3.90
N LEU A 206 12.49 -4.70 4.15
CA LEU A 206 11.94 -5.85 3.46
C LEU A 206 10.44 -6.03 3.76
N SER A 207 10.04 -5.82 5.02
CA SER A 207 8.64 -5.84 5.44
C SER A 207 7.83 -4.71 4.77
N CYS A 208 8.39 -3.50 4.68
CA CYS A 208 7.77 -2.38 3.97
C CYS A 208 7.57 -2.69 2.48
N TYR A 209 8.59 -3.23 1.81
CA TYR A 209 8.47 -3.66 0.42
C TYR A 209 7.34 -4.67 0.21
N ILE A 210 7.30 -5.72 1.04
CA ILE A 210 6.25 -6.75 0.99
C ILE A 210 4.87 -6.12 1.20
N LEU A 211 4.77 -5.19 2.14
CA LEU A 211 3.53 -4.52 2.49
C LEU A 211 3.05 -3.56 1.40
N GLU A 212 3.96 -2.78 0.79
CA GLU A 212 3.63 -1.92 -0.36
C GLU A 212 3.19 -2.75 -1.57
N MET A 213 3.88 -3.85 -1.88
CA MET A 213 3.48 -4.79 -2.93
C MET A 213 2.08 -5.37 -2.67
N SER A 214 1.71 -5.59 -1.41
CA SER A 214 0.40 -6.11 -1.04
C SER A 214 -0.76 -5.21 -1.45
N MET A 215 -0.52 -3.91 -1.56
CA MET A 215 -1.54 -2.93 -1.92
C MET A 215 -2.04 -3.09 -3.37
N LEU A 216 -1.21 -3.68 -4.24
CA LEU A 216 -1.57 -3.96 -5.63
C LEU A 216 -2.55 -5.14 -5.76
N GLY A 217 -2.54 -6.08 -4.81
CA GLY A 217 -3.36 -7.30 -4.84
C GLY A 217 -4.74 -7.10 -4.22
N TYR A 218 -5.80 -7.32 -5.01
CA TYR A 218 -7.16 -7.25 -4.49
C TYR A 218 -7.45 -8.29 -3.40
N GLU A 219 -6.82 -9.44 -3.46
CA GLU A 219 -6.99 -10.58 -2.54
C GLU A 219 -6.66 -10.23 -1.07
N LEU A 220 -5.97 -9.11 -0.88
CA LEU A 220 -5.56 -8.62 0.43
C LEU A 220 -6.40 -7.43 0.94
N VAL A 221 -7.32 -6.90 0.14
CA VAL A 221 -8.14 -5.73 0.51
C VAL A 221 -8.98 -5.99 1.75
N SER A 222 -9.63 -7.15 1.84
CA SER A 222 -10.49 -7.52 2.98
C SER A 222 -9.73 -8.07 4.19
N VAL A 223 -8.40 -8.19 4.11
CA VAL A 223 -7.58 -8.63 5.25
C VAL A 223 -7.35 -7.47 6.21
N LYS A 224 -7.46 -7.71 7.52
CA LYS A 224 -7.18 -6.70 8.55
C LYS A 224 -5.77 -6.11 8.38
N ASP A 225 -5.66 -4.79 8.51
CA ASP A 225 -4.39 -4.08 8.35
C ASP A 225 -3.31 -4.57 9.33
N SER A 226 -3.69 -4.87 10.57
CA SER A 226 -2.77 -5.45 11.57
C SER A 226 -2.25 -6.84 11.16
N ILE A 227 -3.11 -7.68 10.54
CA ILE A 227 -2.70 -9.00 10.04
C ILE A 227 -1.79 -8.86 8.82
N LYS A 228 -2.08 -7.92 7.89
CA LYS A 228 -1.18 -7.64 6.75
C LYS A 228 0.20 -7.21 7.23
N ALA A 229 0.25 -6.31 8.20
CA ALA A 229 1.50 -5.83 8.78
C ALA A 229 2.31 -6.94 9.46
N ALA A 230 1.67 -7.72 10.34
CA ALA A 230 2.32 -8.83 11.04
C ALA A 230 2.80 -9.92 10.07
N ALA A 231 1.97 -10.27 9.06
CA ALA A 231 2.34 -11.26 8.04
C ALA A 231 3.50 -10.78 7.15
N SER A 232 3.58 -9.47 6.84
CA SER A 232 4.70 -8.90 6.11
C SER A 232 6.00 -8.97 6.91
N LEU A 233 5.95 -8.70 8.22
CA LEU A 233 7.10 -8.82 9.11
C LEU A 233 7.52 -10.30 9.26
N LEU A 234 6.57 -11.21 9.48
CA LEU A 234 6.83 -12.65 9.53
C LEU A 234 7.50 -13.13 8.24
N MET A 235 6.99 -12.72 7.07
CA MET A 235 7.55 -13.11 5.79
C MET A 235 8.99 -12.60 5.63
N ALA A 236 9.30 -11.37 6.06
CA ALA A 236 10.64 -10.82 6.05
C ALA A 236 11.59 -11.59 6.99
N LEU A 237 11.14 -11.97 8.18
CA LEU A 237 11.90 -12.83 9.11
C LEU A 237 12.18 -14.21 8.49
N LYS A 238 11.18 -14.86 7.89
CA LYS A 238 11.35 -16.17 7.23
C LYS A 238 12.35 -16.11 6.08
N ILE A 239 12.36 -15.04 5.29
CA ILE A 239 13.35 -14.79 4.23
C ILE A 239 14.77 -14.77 4.83
N LYS A 240 14.94 -14.17 6.01
CA LYS A 240 16.20 -14.13 6.74
C LYS A 240 16.50 -15.38 7.57
N GLN A 241 15.64 -16.39 7.53
CA GLN A 241 15.73 -17.61 8.33
C GLN A 241 15.70 -17.32 9.85
N LEU A 242 14.96 -16.27 10.24
CA LEU A 242 14.71 -15.90 11.62
C LEU A 242 13.36 -16.44 12.07
N GLU A 243 13.22 -16.69 13.38
CA GLU A 243 12.02 -17.25 13.99
C GLU A 243 11.05 -16.16 14.44
N TRP A 244 9.76 -16.49 14.44
CA TRP A 244 8.70 -15.71 15.07
C TRP A 244 8.67 -16.05 16.56
N THR A 245 9.26 -15.20 17.38
CA THR A 245 9.48 -15.44 18.82
C THR A 245 8.29 -14.97 19.66
N GLU A 246 8.29 -15.32 20.96
CA GLU A 246 7.31 -14.83 21.93
C GLU A 246 7.23 -13.31 21.97
N LEU A 247 8.34 -12.60 21.73
CA LEU A 247 8.35 -11.14 21.66
C LEU A 247 7.44 -10.64 20.51
N HIS A 248 7.53 -11.26 19.33
CA HIS A 248 6.68 -10.93 18.19
C HIS A 248 5.21 -11.23 18.49
N ILE A 249 4.91 -12.35 19.16
CA ILE A 249 3.55 -12.72 19.59
C ILE A 249 3.00 -11.67 20.57
N ASN A 250 3.78 -11.31 21.58
CA ASN A 250 3.36 -10.35 22.61
C ASN A 250 3.09 -8.96 22.03
N VAL A 251 3.93 -8.49 21.11
CA VAL A 251 3.79 -7.17 20.47
C VAL A 251 2.66 -7.16 19.47
N SER A 252 2.58 -8.15 18.58
CA SER A 252 1.57 -8.18 17.51
C SER A 252 0.23 -8.75 17.94
N GLY A 253 0.22 -9.64 18.93
CA GLY A 253 -0.96 -10.39 19.36
C GLY A 253 -1.35 -11.54 18.43
N TYR A 254 -0.44 -11.97 17.54
CA TYR A 254 -0.67 -13.05 16.57
C TYR A 254 0.35 -14.15 16.69
N GLU A 255 -0.12 -15.39 16.66
CA GLU A 255 0.73 -16.57 16.48
C GLU A 255 1.10 -16.73 14.99
N GLU A 256 2.16 -17.47 14.70
CA GLU A 256 2.58 -17.73 13.31
C GLU A 256 1.47 -18.40 12.50
N ALA A 257 0.70 -19.30 13.13
CA ALA A 257 -0.43 -19.99 12.52
C ALA A 257 -1.51 -19.02 11.99
N ASP A 258 -1.79 -17.95 12.73
CA ASP A 258 -2.79 -16.93 12.35
C ASP A 258 -2.39 -16.16 11.08
N LEU A 259 -1.09 -16.04 10.85
CA LEU A 259 -0.50 -15.24 9.79
C LEU A 259 -0.24 -16.03 8.51
N THR A 260 -0.19 -17.36 8.60
CA THR A 260 0.23 -18.25 7.51
C THR A 260 -0.57 -18.04 6.24
N ILE A 261 -1.90 -17.99 6.32
CA ILE A 261 -2.77 -17.79 5.15
C ILE A 261 -2.50 -16.44 4.48
N THR A 262 -2.32 -15.38 5.28
CA THR A 262 -2.02 -14.05 4.75
C THR A 262 -0.64 -13.98 4.14
N MET A 263 0.35 -14.62 4.73
CA MET A 263 1.70 -14.74 4.17
C MET A 263 1.67 -15.44 2.80
N TRP A 264 0.83 -16.45 2.62
CA TRP A 264 0.65 -17.11 1.31
C TRP A 264 0.06 -16.17 0.27
N LYS A 265 -0.97 -15.40 0.65
CA LYS A 265 -1.56 -14.38 -0.23
C LYS A 265 -0.53 -13.31 -0.62
N LEU A 266 0.27 -12.81 0.33
CA LEU A 266 1.36 -11.87 0.08
C LEU A 266 2.36 -12.42 -0.95
N ASN A 267 2.81 -13.67 -0.74
CA ASN A 267 3.72 -14.32 -1.68
C ASN A 267 3.09 -14.50 -3.08
N ALA A 268 1.79 -14.86 -3.13
CA ALA A 268 1.08 -15.00 -4.39
C ALA A 268 1.03 -13.67 -5.17
N VAL A 269 0.75 -12.55 -4.49
CA VAL A 269 0.74 -11.21 -5.08
C VAL A 269 2.13 -10.84 -5.62
N ILE A 270 3.19 -11.03 -4.83
CA ILE A 270 4.57 -10.72 -5.25
C ILE A 270 5.01 -11.54 -6.47
N LYS A 271 4.56 -12.80 -6.56
CA LYS A 271 4.88 -13.70 -7.69
C LYS A 271 3.92 -13.58 -8.88
N ASN A 272 2.86 -12.81 -8.75
CA ASN A 272 1.87 -12.65 -9.82
C ASN A 272 2.45 -11.86 -10.99
N LYS A 273 2.60 -12.52 -12.15
CA LYS A 273 3.18 -11.90 -13.36
C LYS A 273 2.36 -10.70 -13.87
N SER A 274 1.04 -10.73 -13.71
CA SER A 274 0.17 -9.62 -14.12
C SER A 274 0.39 -8.39 -13.24
N ILE A 275 0.48 -8.57 -11.93
CA ILE A 275 0.76 -7.51 -10.96
C ILE A 275 2.20 -7.00 -11.14
N ASN A 276 3.15 -7.87 -11.47
CA ASN A 276 4.55 -7.50 -11.68
C ASN A 276 4.78 -6.50 -12.82
N ARG A 277 3.83 -6.31 -13.72
CA ARG A 277 3.86 -5.24 -14.73
C ARG A 277 3.69 -3.85 -14.09
N TYR A 278 3.00 -3.78 -12.95
CA TYR A 278 2.62 -2.54 -12.26
C TYR A 278 3.39 -2.30 -10.97
N CYS A 279 4.56 -2.91 -10.78
CA CYS A 279 5.35 -2.76 -9.57
C CYS A 279 6.74 -2.18 -9.80
N SER A 280 6.99 -1.64 -11.00
CA SER A 280 8.31 -1.12 -11.39
C SER A 280 8.79 -0.04 -10.43
N ALA A 281 7.97 0.95 -10.11
CA ALA A 281 8.32 2.04 -9.21
C ALA A 281 8.60 1.54 -7.78
N ILE A 282 7.76 0.64 -7.24
CA ILE A 282 8.01 0.03 -5.93
C ILE A 282 9.35 -0.72 -5.92
N LYS A 283 9.62 -1.52 -6.96
CA LYS A 283 10.90 -2.24 -7.08
C LYS A 283 12.09 -1.29 -7.14
N GLU A 284 12.01 -0.22 -7.91
CA GLU A 284 13.11 0.74 -8.06
C GLU A 284 13.39 1.46 -6.73
N LYS A 285 12.35 1.86 -5.99
CA LYS A 285 12.48 2.45 -4.63
C LYS A 285 13.32 1.56 -3.69
N TYR A 286 13.17 0.24 -3.77
CA TYR A 286 13.83 -0.69 -2.86
C TYR A 286 15.09 -1.34 -3.43
N LYS A 287 15.32 -1.32 -4.72
CA LYS A 287 16.43 -2.01 -5.44
C LYS A 287 17.82 -1.75 -4.87
N LYS A 288 18.09 -0.53 -4.41
CA LYS A 288 19.37 -0.16 -3.81
C LYS A 288 19.50 -0.55 -2.33
N ARG A 289 18.40 -0.95 -1.68
CA ARG A 289 18.30 -1.11 -0.24
C ARG A 289 18.14 -2.56 0.19
N ILE A 290 17.50 -3.38 -0.63
CA ILE A 290 17.26 -4.81 -0.38
C ILE A 290 17.59 -5.64 -1.63
N ASN A 291 17.94 -6.91 -1.40
CA ASN A 291 18.16 -7.84 -2.50
C ASN A 291 16.82 -8.40 -2.98
N LEU A 292 16.27 -7.84 -4.06
CA LEU A 292 14.99 -8.27 -4.64
C LEU A 292 15.05 -9.64 -5.34
N ASN A 293 16.24 -10.12 -5.71
CA ASN A 293 16.40 -11.44 -6.35
C ASN A 293 15.93 -12.59 -5.44
N ILE A 294 15.82 -12.35 -4.13
CA ILE A 294 15.29 -13.31 -3.16
C ILE A 294 13.87 -13.76 -3.56
N PHE A 295 13.07 -12.88 -4.14
CA PHE A 295 11.68 -13.18 -4.54
C PHE A 295 11.60 -13.95 -5.88
N GLU A 296 12.69 -13.96 -6.66
CA GLU A 296 12.76 -14.68 -7.94
C GLU A 296 13.23 -16.13 -7.76
N SER A 297 13.82 -16.48 -6.60
CA SER A 297 14.29 -17.84 -6.33
C SER A 297 13.13 -18.83 -6.23
N GLU A 298 13.28 -20.00 -6.84
CA GLU A 298 12.31 -21.11 -6.75
C GLU A 298 12.17 -21.67 -5.32
N ASP A 299 13.16 -21.45 -4.49
CA ASP A 299 13.24 -21.96 -3.11
C ASP A 299 12.43 -21.14 -2.11
N PHE A 300 11.92 -19.98 -2.52
CA PHE A 300 11.08 -19.14 -1.67
C PHE A 300 9.59 -19.50 -1.86
N PRO A 301 8.87 -19.87 -0.86
CA PRO A 301 9.09 -20.50 0.44
C PRO A 301 8.73 -22.00 0.46
N LYS A 302 9.32 -22.81 -0.40
CA LYS A 302 9.05 -24.27 -0.43
C LYS A 302 9.36 -24.95 0.89
N ASN A 303 10.32 -24.42 1.66
CA ASN A 303 10.77 -24.99 2.92
C ASN A 303 9.97 -24.56 4.17
N THR A 304 9.07 -23.59 4.03
CA THR A 304 8.25 -23.11 5.15
C THR A 304 6.80 -23.61 5.08
N MET A 305 6.45 -24.36 4.03
CA MET A 305 5.10 -24.78 3.72
C MET A 305 5.02 -26.30 3.54
N THR A 306 5.54 -27.07 4.48
CA THR A 306 5.10 -28.46 4.61
C THR A 306 3.61 -28.42 4.92
N LYS A 307 2.81 -28.80 3.93
CA LYS A 307 1.44 -29.23 4.20
C LYS A 307 1.56 -30.33 5.25
N GLU A 308 1.14 -30.08 6.46
CA GLU A 308 0.64 -31.14 7.29
C GLU A 308 -0.60 -31.67 6.58
N ASN A 309 -0.38 -32.66 5.72
CA ASN A 309 -1.41 -33.56 5.32
C ASN A 309 -1.61 -34.51 6.50
N ASP A 310 -2.70 -34.31 7.24
CA ASP A 310 -3.49 -35.43 7.78
C ASP A 310 -4.89 -34.91 8.10
#